data_d9c2e01145c9618dbf1468593a36b562
#
_entry.id   d9c2e01145c9618dbf1468593a36b562
#
_cell.length_a   1.000
_cell.length_b   1.000
_cell.length_c   1.000
_cell.angle_alpha   90.00
_cell.angle_beta   90.00
_cell.angle_gamma   90.00
#
_symmetry.space_group_name_H-M   'P 1'
#
loop_
_entity.id
_entity.type
_entity.pdbx_description
1 polymer ?
#
loop_
_entity_poly.entity_id
_entity_poly.type
_entity_poly.pdbx_seq_one_letter_code
_entity_poly.pdbx_strand_id
1 'polypeptide(L)'
;MKRNLIALRLTMLIAALWLLGQSSAGAQTYRPIDGFPEETNRRIESFLNSTLTVKERKVAVFDCDGTLLGQVPYYLSDEAMYDYAKTQYEGRRDEPSRKKWEICDRLIHGDNVGMLHTRLCIDFFSGLTPDELGNIGWRCFHEKFERKFYPEMKQLLANLEAYGFEIWIVTASTELLYQRFVHEELGIPVDRILGVKSCVRNGIVTDEVVTPIPQDAGKAEVIQTFIKARPMIAGGNSRGDMEMLLESTGLRIVVNPDPVRPEKAMGGKTVAAFWENDPQAVIVRCNDVPEGDIEWTTGAYGVGSNMEHPKN
;
A
#
# COMPACT_ATOMS: atom_id res chain seq x y z
N MET A 1 -66.82 -1.81 10.87
CA MET A 1 -65.86 -1.89 11.97
C MET A 1 -64.58 -2.76 11.68
N LYS A 2 -64.66 -3.95 11.06
CA LYS A 2 -63.49 -4.82 10.84
C LYS A 2 -62.46 -4.28 9.86
N ARG A 3 -62.82 -3.47 8.85
CA ARG A 3 -61.85 -2.91 7.86
C ARG A 3 -60.90 -1.84 8.45
N ASN A 4 -61.38 -1.05 9.42
CA ASN A 4 -60.58 0.00 10.04
C ASN A 4 -59.54 -0.54 11.05
N LEU A 5 -59.80 -1.74 11.64
CA LEU A 5 -58.86 -2.37 12.55
C LEU A 5 -57.65 -3.00 11.82
N ILE A 6 -57.87 -3.46 10.58
CA ILE A 6 -56.78 -4.04 9.75
C ILE A 6 -55.86 -2.93 9.26
N ALA A 7 -56.40 -1.80 8.83
CA ALA A 7 -55.63 -0.64 8.42
C ALA A 7 -54.77 -0.06 9.56
N LEU A 8 -55.34 0.02 10.79
CA LEU A 8 -54.63 0.51 11.97
C LEU A 8 -53.47 -0.45 12.41
N ARG A 9 -53.69 -1.77 12.26
CA ARG A 9 -52.64 -2.76 12.55
C ARG A 9 -51.51 -2.74 11.52
N LEU A 10 -51.82 -2.49 10.24
CA LEU A 10 -50.80 -2.38 9.18
C LEU A 10 -49.95 -1.11 9.33
N THR A 11 -50.58 0.02 9.70
CA THR A 11 -49.82 1.27 9.98
C THR A 11 -48.94 1.16 11.22
N MET A 12 -49.37 0.48 12.27
CA MET A 12 -48.53 0.22 13.45
C MET A 12 -47.37 -0.74 13.16
N LEU A 13 -47.58 -1.74 12.30
CA LEU A 13 -46.51 -2.66 11.89
C LEU A 13 -45.42 -1.96 11.04
N ILE A 14 -45.85 -1.08 10.14
CA ILE A 14 -44.91 -0.29 9.29
C ILE A 14 -44.17 0.74 10.15
N ALA A 15 -44.82 1.36 11.13
CA ALA A 15 -44.17 2.28 12.06
C ALA A 15 -43.18 1.53 13.01
N ALA A 16 -43.49 0.32 13.43
CA ALA A 16 -42.62 -0.51 14.24
C ALA A 16 -41.41 -1.01 13.44
N LEU A 17 -41.58 -1.35 12.15
CA LEU A 17 -40.48 -1.69 11.23
C LEU A 17 -39.61 -0.48 10.90
N TRP A 18 -40.18 0.72 10.85
CA TRP A 18 -39.42 1.96 10.69
C TRP A 18 -38.58 2.32 11.94
N LEU A 19 -39.11 2.05 13.13
CA LEU A 19 -38.40 2.24 14.41
C LEU A 19 -37.33 1.16 14.66
N LEU A 20 -37.52 -0.06 14.13
CA LEU A 20 -36.50 -1.12 14.20
C LEU A 20 -35.39 -0.96 13.14
N GLY A 21 -35.64 -0.16 12.09
CA GLY A 21 -34.65 0.19 11.06
C GLY A 21 -33.74 1.37 11.43
N GLN A 22 -33.97 2.03 12.53
CA GLN A 22 -32.95 2.88 13.15
C GLN A 22 -32.02 1.96 13.96
N SER A 23 -31.17 1.21 13.22
CA SER A 23 -29.92 0.75 13.83
C SER A 23 -29.32 1.97 14.50
N SER A 24 -29.21 1.94 15.83
CA SER A 24 -28.35 2.85 16.57
C SER A 24 -27.03 2.86 15.82
N ALA A 25 -26.73 3.94 15.12
CA ALA A 25 -25.36 4.22 14.76
C ALA A 25 -24.62 4.22 16.09
N GLY A 26 -24.09 3.06 16.47
CA GLY A 26 -23.19 2.95 17.61
C GLY A 26 -22.17 4.07 17.40
N ALA A 27 -22.01 4.94 18.37
CA ALA A 27 -21.06 6.03 18.26
C ALA A 27 -19.75 5.41 17.74
N GLN A 28 -19.33 5.81 16.56
CA GLN A 28 -18.06 5.38 16.00
C GLN A 28 -17.01 5.80 17.01
N THR A 29 -16.37 4.82 17.65
CA THR A 29 -15.41 5.06 18.71
C THR A 29 -14.04 4.72 18.16
N TYR A 30 -13.16 5.70 18.19
CA TYR A 30 -11.75 5.49 17.90
C TYR A 30 -11.16 4.47 18.87
N ARG A 31 -10.38 3.55 18.33
CA ARG A 31 -9.59 2.60 19.14
C ARG A 31 -8.16 3.05 19.14
N PRO A 32 -7.57 3.39 20.29
CA PRO A 32 -6.16 3.73 20.36
C PRO A 32 -5.30 2.67 19.71
N ILE A 33 -4.33 3.11 18.93
CA ILE A 33 -3.40 2.24 18.20
C ILE A 33 -2.26 1.92 19.15
N ASP A 34 -2.09 0.64 19.45
CA ASP A 34 -0.99 0.15 20.27
C ASP A 34 0.35 0.47 19.60
N GLY A 35 1.34 0.89 20.39
CA GLY A 35 2.65 1.29 19.88
C GLY A 35 2.76 2.75 19.44
N PHE A 36 1.63 3.45 19.19
CA PHE A 36 1.69 4.89 18.92
C PHE A 36 1.65 5.72 20.20
N PRO A 37 2.43 6.83 20.28
CA PRO A 37 2.35 7.78 21.38
C PRO A 37 0.93 8.31 21.59
N GLU A 38 0.59 8.65 22.82
CA GLU A 38 -0.73 9.21 23.17
C GLU A 38 -1.08 10.47 22.34
N GLU A 39 -0.10 11.34 22.09
CA GLU A 39 -0.28 12.53 21.26
C GLU A 39 -0.64 12.17 19.81
N THR A 40 0.02 11.16 19.25
CA THR A 40 -0.28 10.64 17.92
C THR A 40 -1.71 10.10 17.85
N ASN A 41 -2.09 9.27 18.82
CA ASN A 41 -3.44 8.75 18.94
C ASN A 41 -4.48 9.87 19.04
N ARG A 42 -4.25 10.88 19.89
CA ARG A 42 -5.16 12.03 20.01
C ARG A 42 -5.32 12.83 18.72
N ARG A 43 -4.24 13.02 17.96
CA ARG A 43 -4.30 13.72 16.67
C ARG A 43 -5.12 12.94 15.65
N ILE A 44 -4.91 11.62 15.54
CA ILE A 44 -5.66 10.76 14.63
C ILE A 44 -7.14 10.72 15.04
N GLU A 45 -7.44 10.51 16.32
CA GLU A 45 -8.81 10.52 16.86
C GLU A 45 -9.54 11.83 16.58
N SER A 46 -8.90 12.95 16.90
CA SER A 46 -9.47 14.28 16.65
C SER A 46 -9.80 14.50 15.17
N PHE A 47 -8.90 14.10 14.31
CA PHE A 47 -9.13 14.18 12.86
C PHE A 47 -10.29 13.28 12.44
N LEU A 48 -10.30 12.01 12.83
CA LEU A 48 -11.35 11.07 12.45
C LEU A 48 -12.72 11.55 12.96
N ASN A 49 -12.81 12.02 14.19
CA ASN A 49 -14.03 12.59 14.75
C ASN A 49 -14.52 13.81 13.96
N SER A 50 -13.62 14.64 13.44
CA SER A 50 -13.99 15.78 12.58
C SER A 50 -14.63 15.35 11.25
N THR A 51 -14.39 14.09 10.83
CA THR A 51 -14.94 13.55 9.57
C THR A 51 -16.33 12.92 9.73
N LEU A 52 -16.88 12.82 10.94
CA LEU A 52 -18.17 12.17 11.19
C LEU A 52 -19.34 12.85 10.46
N THR A 53 -19.26 14.14 10.23
CA THR A 53 -20.30 14.91 9.53
C THR A 53 -20.09 15.00 8.01
N VAL A 54 -18.95 14.50 7.51
CA VAL A 54 -18.62 14.50 6.08
C VAL A 54 -19.50 13.46 5.38
N LYS A 55 -20.23 13.90 4.34
CA LYS A 55 -21.13 13.06 3.54
C LYS A 55 -20.51 12.60 2.23
N GLU A 56 -19.47 13.28 1.80
CA GLU A 56 -18.70 12.95 0.59
C GLU A 56 -17.89 11.68 0.80
N ARG A 57 -17.35 11.14 -0.31
CA ARG A 57 -16.42 10.03 -0.25
C ARG A 57 -15.22 10.36 0.63
N LYS A 58 -15.02 9.59 1.67
CA LYS A 58 -13.83 9.67 2.53
C LYS A 58 -12.79 8.70 2.01
N VAL A 59 -11.73 9.23 1.42
CA VAL A 59 -10.66 8.45 0.79
C VAL A 59 -9.40 8.51 1.62
N ALA A 60 -8.81 7.36 1.88
CA ALA A 60 -7.46 7.20 2.44
C ALA A 60 -6.58 6.45 1.44
N VAL A 61 -5.37 6.94 1.18
CA VAL A 61 -4.44 6.36 0.23
C VAL A 61 -3.12 6.06 0.92
N PHE A 62 -2.60 4.86 0.74
CA PHE A 62 -1.34 4.43 1.34
C PHE A 62 -0.41 3.83 0.30
N ASP A 63 0.87 4.10 0.44
CA ASP A 63 1.91 3.25 -0.14
C ASP A 63 1.93 1.89 0.57
N CYS A 64 2.56 0.88 -0.04
CA CYS A 64 2.64 -0.46 0.53
C CYS A 64 3.98 -0.70 1.25
N ASP A 65 5.08 -0.76 0.48
CA ASP A 65 6.41 -1.15 0.97
C ASP A 65 7.02 -0.06 1.86
N GLY A 66 7.36 -0.39 3.10
CA GLY A 66 7.85 0.55 4.11
C GLY A 66 6.76 1.38 4.78
N THR A 67 5.50 1.29 4.31
CA THR A 67 4.35 2.04 4.84
C THR A 67 3.34 1.16 5.56
N LEU A 68 2.89 0.09 4.92
CA LEU A 68 2.00 -0.92 5.52
C LEU A 68 2.75 -2.22 5.75
N LEU A 69 3.59 -2.62 4.80
CA LEU A 69 4.41 -3.82 4.80
C LEU A 69 5.88 -3.43 5.05
N GLY A 70 6.54 -4.11 5.96
CA GLY A 70 7.98 -3.93 6.20
C GLY A 70 8.80 -4.29 4.97
N GLN A 71 9.87 -3.52 4.75
CA GLN A 71 10.71 -3.61 3.55
C GLN A 71 12.15 -4.02 3.85
N VAL A 72 12.51 -4.21 5.11
CA VAL A 72 13.88 -4.58 5.53
C VAL A 72 13.99 -6.09 5.62
N PRO A 73 15.06 -6.71 5.10
CA PRO A 73 16.19 -6.11 4.38
C PRO A 73 15.95 -5.92 2.88
N TYR A 74 14.86 -6.49 2.32
CA TYR A 74 14.56 -6.48 0.89
C TYR A 74 13.11 -6.12 0.62
N TYR A 75 12.83 -5.53 -0.55
CA TYR A 75 11.47 -5.39 -1.06
C TYR A 75 10.89 -6.76 -1.43
N LEU A 76 9.62 -6.96 -1.13
CA LEU A 76 8.92 -8.19 -1.52
C LEU A 76 8.97 -8.40 -3.04
N SER A 77 8.77 -7.35 -3.82
CA SER A 77 8.79 -7.44 -5.29
C SER A 77 10.12 -7.93 -5.83
N ASP A 78 11.23 -7.46 -5.26
CA ASP A 78 12.58 -7.87 -5.68
C ASP A 78 12.87 -9.31 -5.27
N GLU A 79 12.58 -9.67 -4.02
CA GLU A 79 12.81 -11.03 -3.52
C GLU A 79 11.96 -12.06 -4.29
N ALA A 80 10.68 -11.74 -4.55
CA ALA A 80 9.81 -12.59 -5.35
C ALA A 80 10.33 -12.81 -6.77
N MET A 81 10.86 -11.74 -7.39
CA MET A 81 11.45 -11.79 -8.71
C MET A 81 12.74 -12.61 -8.74
N TYR A 82 13.64 -12.41 -7.77
CA TYR A 82 14.92 -13.11 -7.69
C TYR A 82 14.73 -14.60 -7.42
N ASP A 83 13.84 -14.97 -6.50
CA ASP A 83 13.51 -16.36 -6.22
C ASP A 83 12.91 -17.06 -7.45
N TYR A 84 11.99 -16.39 -8.13
CA TYR A 84 11.42 -16.91 -9.36
C TYR A 84 12.46 -17.06 -10.47
N ALA A 85 13.34 -16.06 -10.65
CA ALA A 85 14.40 -16.09 -11.65
C ALA A 85 15.38 -17.25 -11.38
N LYS A 86 15.78 -17.42 -10.12
CA LYS A 86 16.68 -18.49 -9.70
C LYS A 86 16.09 -19.88 -9.98
N THR A 87 14.82 -20.05 -9.69
CA THR A 87 14.14 -21.34 -9.90
C THR A 87 13.83 -21.62 -11.35
N GLN A 88 13.50 -20.62 -12.16
CA GLN A 88 13.00 -20.81 -13.51
C GLN A 88 14.04 -20.60 -14.61
N TYR A 89 15.04 -19.73 -14.40
CA TYR A 89 15.91 -19.26 -15.47
C TYR A 89 17.40 -19.52 -15.23
N GLU A 90 17.86 -19.72 -14.00
CA GLU A 90 19.26 -19.96 -13.69
C GLU A 90 19.79 -21.19 -14.46
N GLY A 91 20.91 -21.02 -15.14
CA GLY A 91 21.59 -22.07 -15.91
C GLY A 91 20.87 -22.53 -17.19
N ARG A 92 19.72 -21.98 -17.53
CA ARG A 92 19.04 -22.28 -18.79
C ARG A 92 19.77 -21.65 -19.98
N ARG A 93 19.70 -22.33 -21.14
CA ARG A 93 20.43 -21.91 -22.35
C ARG A 93 19.57 -21.35 -23.46
N ASP A 94 18.25 -21.50 -23.35
CA ASP A 94 17.32 -20.91 -24.32
C ASP A 94 17.34 -19.38 -24.19
N GLU A 95 17.13 -18.70 -25.31
CA GLU A 95 17.26 -17.24 -25.37
C GLU A 95 16.24 -16.50 -24.48
N PRO A 96 14.96 -16.87 -24.40
CA PRO A 96 14.01 -16.22 -23.50
C PRO A 96 14.44 -16.29 -22.03
N SER A 97 14.85 -17.46 -21.53
CA SER A 97 15.31 -17.65 -20.16
C SER A 97 16.56 -16.83 -19.86
N ARG A 98 17.54 -16.80 -20.80
CA ARG A 98 18.73 -15.97 -20.64
C ARG A 98 18.41 -14.50 -20.50
N LYS A 99 17.51 -13.96 -21.35
CA LYS A 99 17.10 -12.55 -21.25
C LYS A 99 16.49 -12.22 -19.88
N LYS A 100 15.62 -13.09 -19.35
CA LYS A 100 15.03 -12.92 -18.03
C LYS A 100 16.10 -12.97 -16.93
N TRP A 101 17.03 -13.90 -17.02
CA TRP A 101 18.15 -13.98 -16.07
C TRP A 101 19.05 -12.75 -16.14
N GLU A 102 19.37 -12.25 -17.33
CA GLU A 102 20.15 -11.02 -17.51
C GLU A 102 19.48 -9.79 -16.89
N ILE A 103 18.14 -9.68 -16.96
CA ILE A 103 17.40 -8.61 -16.29
C ILE A 103 17.58 -8.72 -14.76
N CYS A 104 17.39 -9.92 -14.20
CA CYS A 104 17.57 -10.18 -12.79
C CYS A 104 19.00 -9.84 -12.32
N ASP A 105 20.01 -10.28 -13.07
CA ASP A 105 21.41 -10.01 -12.78
C ASP A 105 21.72 -8.51 -12.77
N ARG A 106 21.21 -7.74 -13.72
CA ARG A 106 21.33 -6.28 -13.75
C ARG A 106 20.72 -5.62 -12.53
N LEU A 107 19.53 -6.05 -12.13
CA LEU A 107 18.83 -5.51 -10.95
C LEU A 107 19.60 -5.81 -9.66
N ILE A 108 20.15 -7.01 -9.52
CA ILE A 108 20.97 -7.40 -8.38
C ILE A 108 22.26 -6.55 -8.29
N HIS A 109 22.84 -6.18 -9.45
CA HIS A 109 24.13 -5.50 -9.51
C HIS A 109 24.07 -3.97 -9.67
N GLY A 110 22.89 -3.35 -9.63
CA GLY A 110 22.82 -1.91 -9.52
C GLY A 110 21.71 -1.15 -10.28
N ASP A 111 21.06 -1.74 -11.28
CA ASP A 111 19.99 -1.09 -12.05
C ASP A 111 18.64 -1.13 -11.29
N ASN A 112 18.66 -0.93 -9.99
CA ASN A 112 17.58 -1.26 -9.05
C ASN A 112 16.87 -0.04 -8.44
N VAL A 113 16.91 1.10 -9.11
CA VAL A 113 16.25 2.33 -8.64
C VAL A 113 15.51 3.06 -9.75
N GLY A 114 14.43 3.73 -9.38
CA GLY A 114 13.70 4.64 -10.24
C GLY A 114 13.01 3.96 -11.43
N MET A 115 12.77 4.72 -12.48
CA MET A 115 12.06 4.25 -13.68
C MET A 115 12.78 3.12 -14.43
N LEU A 116 14.12 3.00 -14.31
CA LEU A 116 14.85 1.90 -14.90
C LEU A 116 14.49 0.58 -14.21
N HIS A 117 14.51 0.56 -12.88
CA HIS A 117 14.03 -0.60 -12.09
C HIS A 117 12.62 -0.99 -12.49
N THR A 118 11.69 -0.03 -12.48
CA THR A 118 10.29 -0.27 -12.88
C THR A 118 10.20 -0.90 -14.27
N ARG A 119 10.94 -0.38 -15.24
CA ARG A 119 10.93 -0.90 -16.62
C ARG A 119 11.48 -2.33 -16.69
N LEU A 120 12.56 -2.61 -16.01
CA LEU A 120 13.16 -3.94 -15.98
C LEU A 120 12.22 -4.97 -15.30
N CYS A 121 11.50 -4.59 -14.24
CA CYS A 121 10.49 -5.44 -13.63
C CYS A 121 9.34 -5.76 -14.60
N ILE A 122 8.86 -4.75 -15.35
CA ILE A 122 7.83 -4.95 -16.39
C ILE A 122 8.31 -5.95 -17.43
N ASP A 123 9.52 -5.74 -17.96
CA ASP A 123 10.10 -6.60 -18.97
C ASP A 123 10.32 -8.03 -18.43
N PHE A 124 10.70 -8.15 -17.15
CA PHE A 124 10.87 -9.44 -16.48
C PHE A 124 9.55 -10.21 -16.34
N PHE A 125 8.49 -9.58 -15.86
CA PHE A 125 7.20 -10.25 -15.64
C PHE A 125 6.35 -10.43 -16.90
N SER A 126 6.71 -9.80 -18.02
CA SER A 126 6.03 -10.01 -19.30
C SER A 126 6.11 -11.48 -19.73
N GLY A 127 5.04 -11.98 -20.34
CA GLY A 127 4.93 -13.38 -20.80
C GLY A 127 4.31 -14.33 -19.78
N LEU A 128 4.06 -13.91 -18.55
CA LEU A 128 3.32 -14.66 -17.53
C LEU A 128 1.82 -14.43 -17.68
N THR A 129 1.01 -15.33 -17.14
CA THR A 129 -0.41 -15.06 -16.90
C THR A 129 -0.60 -14.20 -15.64
N PRO A 130 -1.72 -13.47 -15.49
CA PRO A 130 -2.04 -12.76 -14.26
C PRO A 130 -2.02 -13.67 -13.02
N ASP A 131 -2.53 -14.90 -13.14
CA ASP A 131 -2.57 -15.85 -12.04
C ASP A 131 -1.17 -16.32 -11.62
N GLU A 132 -0.28 -16.58 -12.59
CA GLU A 132 1.12 -16.91 -12.30
C GLU A 132 1.80 -15.79 -11.56
N LEU A 133 1.63 -14.54 -12.03
CA LEU A 133 2.23 -13.38 -11.39
C LEU A 133 1.69 -13.15 -9.97
N GLY A 134 0.38 -13.25 -9.78
CA GLY A 134 -0.23 -13.18 -8.46
C GLY A 134 0.24 -14.28 -7.51
N ASN A 135 0.45 -15.50 -8.03
CA ASN A 135 0.96 -16.62 -7.25
C ASN A 135 2.44 -16.44 -6.84
N ILE A 136 3.26 -15.80 -7.67
CA ILE A 136 4.65 -15.47 -7.33
C ILE A 136 4.69 -14.54 -6.11
N GLY A 137 3.93 -13.44 -6.12
CA GLY A 137 3.85 -12.52 -5.00
C GLY A 137 3.25 -13.16 -3.74
N TRP A 138 2.17 -13.91 -3.90
CA TRP A 138 1.50 -14.60 -2.81
C TRP A 138 2.42 -15.59 -2.11
N ARG A 139 3.16 -16.42 -2.86
CA ARG A 139 4.11 -17.38 -2.32
C ARG A 139 5.23 -16.67 -1.57
N CYS A 140 5.87 -15.69 -2.17
CA CYS A 140 6.94 -14.93 -1.53
C CYS A 140 6.46 -14.26 -0.22
N PHE A 141 5.23 -13.70 -0.23
CA PHE A 141 4.64 -13.14 0.97
C PHE A 141 4.53 -14.18 2.09
N HIS A 142 3.90 -15.31 1.86
CA HIS A 142 3.71 -16.33 2.88
C HIS A 142 5.00 -17.01 3.35
N GLU A 143 5.98 -17.14 2.46
CA GLU A 143 7.27 -17.77 2.82
C GLU A 143 8.19 -16.82 3.60
N LYS A 144 8.16 -15.50 3.30
CA LYS A 144 9.19 -14.56 3.79
C LYS A 144 8.65 -13.27 4.42
N PHE A 145 7.41 -12.87 4.17
CA PHE A 145 6.88 -11.58 4.57
C PHE A 145 5.57 -11.66 5.40
N GLU A 146 5.07 -12.84 5.73
CA GLU A 146 3.77 -13.02 6.40
C GLU A 146 3.65 -12.20 7.71
N ARG A 147 4.76 -12.04 8.44
CA ARG A 147 4.80 -11.29 9.71
C ARG A 147 5.18 -9.81 9.56
N LYS A 148 5.31 -9.32 8.33
CA LYS A 148 5.87 -7.98 8.07
C LYS A 148 4.84 -6.88 7.86
N PHE A 149 3.55 -7.17 7.82
CA PHE A 149 2.56 -6.10 7.91
C PHE A 149 2.60 -5.47 9.31
N TYR A 150 2.77 -4.14 9.36
CA TYR A 150 2.87 -3.42 10.63
C TYR A 150 1.56 -3.49 11.42
N PRO A 151 1.57 -4.03 12.65
CA PRO A 151 0.35 -4.14 13.48
C PRO A 151 -0.31 -2.79 13.74
N GLU A 152 0.48 -1.74 13.91
CA GLU A 152 0.01 -0.37 14.13
C GLU A 152 -0.77 0.15 12.92
N MET A 153 -0.27 -0.14 11.73
CA MET A 153 -0.94 0.26 10.50
C MET A 153 -2.20 -0.55 10.25
N LYS A 154 -2.23 -1.85 10.54
CA LYS A 154 -3.47 -2.65 10.51
C LYS A 154 -4.55 -2.05 11.45
N GLN A 155 -4.18 -1.60 12.65
CA GLN A 155 -5.08 -0.94 13.59
C GLN A 155 -5.56 0.42 13.05
N LEU A 156 -4.69 1.18 12.37
CA LEU A 156 -5.07 2.43 11.71
C LEU A 156 -6.10 2.17 10.61
N LEU A 157 -5.86 1.19 9.74
CA LEU A 157 -6.80 0.81 8.68
C LEU A 157 -8.17 0.40 9.25
N ALA A 158 -8.19 -0.39 10.32
CA ALA A 158 -9.43 -0.77 11.00
C ALA A 158 -10.21 0.43 11.56
N ASN A 159 -9.51 1.44 12.11
CA ASN A 159 -10.14 2.70 12.53
C ASN A 159 -10.71 3.46 11.32
N LEU A 160 -9.97 3.54 10.22
CA LEU A 160 -10.42 4.21 8.99
C LEU A 160 -11.68 3.56 8.43
N GLU A 161 -11.73 2.23 8.37
CA GLU A 161 -12.92 1.48 7.94
C GLU A 161 -14.11 1.75 8.86
N ALA A 162 -13.91 1.73 10.19
CA ALA A 162 -14.94 2.05 11.16
C ALA A 162 -15.51 3.47 10.97
N TYR A 163 -14.68 4.42 10.51
CA TYR A 163 -15.11 5.79 10.19
C TYR A 163 -15.62 5.96 8.74
N GLY A 164 -15.73 4.87 7.99
CA GLY A 164 -16.32 4.82 6.65
C GLY A 164 -15.40 5.36 5.55
N PHE A 165 -14.10 5.23 5.71
CA PHE A 165 -13.13 5.55 4.67
C PHE A 165 -13.04 4.43 3.62
N GLU A 166 -12.89 4.83 2.38
CA GLU A 166 -12.42 3.97 1.30
C GLU A 166 -10.90 3.93 1.34
N ILE A 167 -10.31 2.75 1.57
CA ILE A 167 -8.87 2.57 1.63
C ILE A 167 -8.37 2.13 0.27
N TRP A 168 -7.32 2.80 -0.20
CA TRP A 168 -6.64 2.54 -1.46
C TRP A 168 -5.14 2.36 -1.23
N ILE A 169 -4.55 1.45 -1.98
CA ILE A 169 -3.10 1.28 -2.05
C ILE A 169 -2.59 1.85 -3.36
N VAL A 170 -1.49 2.62 -3.31
CA VAL A 170 -0.78 3.16 -4.48
C VAL A 170 0.71 2.86 -4.32
N THR A 171 1.16 1.78 -4.92
CA THR A 171 2.54 1.27 -4.82
C THR A 171 3.30 1.39 -6.13
N ALA A 172 4.61 1.62 -6.08
CA ALA A 172 5.50 1.56 -7.24
C ALA A 172 5.84 0.11 -7.66
N SER A 173 5.37 -0.88 -6.91
CA SER A 173 5.53 -2.30 -7.23
C SER A 173 4.53 -2.77 -8.29
N THR A 174 4.81 -3.92 -8.91
CA THR A 174 3.95 -4.50 -9.94
C THR A 174 2.58 -4.87 -9.36
N GLU A 175 1.50 -4.32 -9.95
CA GLU A 175 0.13 -4.42 -9.43
C GLU A 175 -0.32 -5.87 -9.20
N LEU A 176 -0.25 -6.71 -10.22
CA LEU A 176 -0.70 -8.10 -10.15
C LEU A 176 0.09 -8.94 -9.14
N LEU A 177 1.36 -8.58 -8.88
CA LEU A 177 2.19 -9.26 -7.89
C LEU A 177 1.65 -9.03 -6.47
N TYR A 178 1.08 -7.83 -6.19
CA TYR A 178 0.66 -7.38 -4.86
C TYR A 178 -0.83 -7.64 -4.57
N GLN A 179 -1.69 -7.57 -5.57
CA GLN A 179 -3.14 -7.54 -5.38
C GLN A 179 -3.66 -8.70 -4.53
N ARG A 180 -3.17 -9.93 -4.76
CA ARG A 180 -3.71 -11.10 -4.10
C ARG A 180 -3.42 -11.11 -2.60
N PHE A 181 -2.16 -11.03 -2.20
CA PHE A 181 -1.82 -11.13 -0.78
C PHE A 181 -2.25 -9.90 0.03
N VAL A 182 -2.21 -8.71 -0.57
CA VAL A 182 -2.71 -7.48 0.09
C VAL A 182 -4.21 -7.57 0.33
N HIS A 183 -4.97 -8.08 -0.65
CA HIS A 183 -6.41 -8.32 -0.50
C HIS A 183 -6.70 -9.33 0.62
N GLU A 184 -6.02 -10.48 0.60
CA GLU A 184 -6.23 -11.56 1.58
C GLU A 184 -5.88 -11.10 3.01
N GLU A 185 -4.82 -10.31 3.18
CA GLU A 185 -4.33 -9.89 4.50
C GLU A 185 -4.98 -8.64 5.08
N LEU A 186 -5.36 -7.70 4.23
CA LEU A 186 -5.89 -6.41 4.67
C LEU A 186 -7.38 -6.22 4.36
N GLY A 187 -8.02 -7.15 3.63
CA GLY A 187 -9.43 -7.04 3.23
C GLY A 187 -9.71 -5.93 2.20
N ILE A 188 -8.67 -5.27 1.68
CA ILE A 188 -8.83 -4.20 0.70
C ILE A 188 -9.27 -4.79 -0.64
N PRO A 189 -10.35 -4.28 -1.28
CA PRO A 189 -10.78 -4.76 -2.58
C PRO A 189 -9.66 -4.68 -3.63
N VAL A 190 -9.55 -5.71 -4.48
CA VAL A 190 -8.47 -5.83 -5.48
C VAL A 190 -8.40 -4.62 -6.41
N ASP A 191 -9.54 -4.04 -6.78
CA ASP A 191 -9.63 -2.84 -7.63
C ASP A 191 -9.16 -1.55 -6.93
N ARG A 192 -8.91 -1.61 -5.62
CA ARG A 192 -8.33 -0.51 -4.83
C ARG A 192 -6.84 -0.69 -4.53
N ILE A 193 -6.21 -1.70 -5.09
CA ILE A 193 -4.77 -1.95 -4.99
C ILE A 193 -4.15 -1.62 -6.34
N LEU A 194 -3.60 -0.41 -6.43
CA LEU A 194 -3.06 0.17 -7.65
C LEU A 194 -1.53 0.13 -7.62
N GLY A 195 -0.96 -0.53 -8.59
CA GLY A 195 0.48 -0.65 -8.79
C GLY A 195 0.89 -0.31 -10.21
N VAL A 196 2.11 -0.66 -10.56
CA VAL A 196 2.58 -0.61 -11.95
C VAL A 196 1.77 -1.62 -12.75
N LYS A 197 0.94 -1.10 -13.66
CA LYS A 197 -0.07 -1.85 -14.37
C LYS A 197 0.38 -2.17 -15.79
N SER A 198 0.62 -3.46 -16.08
CA SER A 198 0.85 -3.96 -17.44
C SER A 198 -0.48 -4.30 -18.15
N CYS A 199 -0.52 -4.11 -19.46
CA CYS A 199 -1.64 -4.58 -20.25
C CYS A 199 -1.66 -6.12 -20.32
N VAL A 200 -2.86 -6.70 -20.24
CA VAL A 200 -3.06 -8.14 -20.44
C VAL A 200 -3.69 -8.35 -21.83
N ARG A 201 -3.03 -9.12 -22.67
CA ARG A 201 -3.53 -9.46 -24.02
C ARG A 201 -3.59 -10.96 -24.18
N ASN A 202 -4.74 -11.47 -24.57
CA ASN A 202 -4.99 -12.92 -24.73
C ASN A 202 -4.62 -13.74 -23.47
N GLY A 203 -4.85 -13.16 -22.28
CA GLY A 203 -4.55 -13.80 -20.99
C GLY A 203 -3.08 -13.74 -20.56
N ILE A 204 -2.23 -13.01 -21.29
CA ILE A 204 -0.80 -12.87 -21.01
C ILE A 204 -0.47 -11.42 -20.67
N VAL A 205 0.32 -11.24 -19.62
CA VAL A 205 0.90 -9.96 -19.20
C VAL A 205 1.92 -9.50 -20.24
N THR A 206 1.80 -8.28 -20.72
CA THR A 206 2.69 -7.72 -21.73
C THR A 206 3.65 -6.69 -21.12
N ASP A 207 4.61 -6.23 -21.90
CA ASP A 207 5.51 -5.11 -21.58
C ASP A 207 4.89 -3.72 -21.83
N GLU A 208 3.64 -3.67 -22.31
CA GLU A 208 2.88 -2.43 -22.43
C GLU A 208 2.35 -1.99 -21.08
N VAL A 209 2.55 -0.73 -20.72
CA VAL A 209 2.18 -0.17 -19.43
C VAL A 209 0.99 0.77 -19.55
N VAL A 210 0.07 0.66 -18.60
CA VAL A 210 -1.02 1.64 -18.43
C VAL A 210 -0.49 2.82 -17.62
N THR A 211 -0.56 4.01 -18.19
CA THR A 211 -0.17 5.26 -17.50
C THR A 211 -1.36 5.89 -16.77
N PRO A 212 -1.11 6.64 -15.68
CA PRO A 212 0.18 6.97 -15.09
C PRO A 212 0.83 5.79 -14.34
N ILE A 213 2.17 5.79 -14.28
CA ILE A 213 2.95 4.82 -13.49
C ILE A 213 3.07 5.37 -12.06
N PRO A 214 2.72 4.62 -11.01
CA PRO A 214 2.70 5.10 -9.62
C PRO A 214 4.09 5.17 -8.97
N GLN A 215 4.97 5.95 -9.58
CA GLN A 215 6.29 6.25 -9.04
C GLN A 215 6.51 7.75 -8.94
N ASP A 216 7.03 8.22 -7.81
CA ASP A 216 7.23 9.63 -7.53
C ASP A 216 5.95 10.46 -7.79
N ALA A 217 6.02 11.51 -8.62
CA ALA A 217 4.85 12.31 -9.00
C ALA A 217 3.70 11.48 -9.63
N GLY A 218 4.03 10.37 -10.26
CA GLY A 218 3.03 9.46 -10.83
C GLY A 218 2.06 8.87 -9.80
N LYS A 219 2.43 8.79 -8.50
CA LYS A 219 1.50 8.40 -7.44
C LYS A 219 0.34 9.40 -7.29
N ALA A 220 0.62 10.68 -7.36
CA ALA A 220 -0.42 11.72 -7.36
C ALA A 220 -1.28 11.66 -8.62
N GLU A 221 -0.67 11.42 -9.79
CA GLU A 221 -1.40 11.28 -11.05
C GLU A 221 -2.33 10.05 -11.04
N VAL A 222 -1.93 8.94 -10.40
CA VAL A 222 -2.77 7.74 -10.18
C VAL A 222 -4.00 8.08 -9.34
N ILE A 223 -3.85 8.87 -8.27
CA ILE A 223 -4.98 9.33 -7.47
C ILE A 223 -5.96 10.12 -8.35
N GLN A 224 -5.47 11.06 -9.12
CA GLN A 224 -6.29 11.92 -9.99
C GLN A 224 -6.97 11.13 -11.11
N THR A 225 -6.29 10.13 -11.68
CA THR A 225 -6.76 9.37 -12.85
C THR A 225 -7.71 8.24 -12.48
N PHE A 226 -7.35 7.43 -11.48
CA PHE A 226 -8.09 6.19 -11.15
C PHE A 226 -9.01 6.35 -9.94
N ILE A 227 -8.56 7.01 -8.87
CA ILE A 227 -9.37 7.19 -7.66
C ILE A 227 -10.37 8.34 -7.84
N LYS A 228 -9.98 9.41 -8.53
CA LYS A 228 -10.82 10.58 -8.87
C LYS A 228 -11.44 11.26 -7.64
N ALA A 229 -10.69 11.24 -6.54
CA ALA A 229 -11.04 11.94 -5.31
C ALA A 229 -9.76 12.30 -4.57
N ARG A 230 -9.68 13.52 -4.04
CA ARG A 230 -8.56 13.90 -3.18
C ARG A 230 -8.65 13.15 -1.85
N PRO A 231 -7.59 12.49 -1.40
CA PRO A 231 -7.62 11.78 -0.14
C PRO A 231 -7.73 12.76 1.04
N MET A 232 -8.45 12.36 2.06
CA MET A 232 -8.44 13.05 3.36
C MET A 232 -7.26 12.60 4.21
N ILE A 233 -6.75 11.39 3.95
CA ILE A 233 -5.54 10.84 4.56
C ILE A 233 -4.68 10.25 3.46
N ALA A 234 -3.38 10.53 3.51
CA ALA A 234 -2.38 9.82 2.72
C ALA A 234 -1.27 9.31 3.63
N GLY A 235 -0.76 8.10 3.38
CA GLY A 235 0.33 7.48 4.12
C GLY A 235 1.48 7.06 3.19
N GLY A 236 2.71 7.31 3.63
CA GLY A 236 3.92 6.97 2.88
C GLY A 236 5.15 7.00 3.78
N ASN A 237 6.29 6.54 3.28
CA ASN A 237 7.51 6.43 4.07
C ASN A 237 8.73 7.13 3.46
N SER A 238 8.72 7.35 2.17
CA SER A 238 9.89 7.73 1.39
C SER A 238 9.70 9.05 0.61
N ARG A 239 10.77 9.48 -0.06
CA ARG A 239 10.68 10.61 -1.00
C ARG A 239 9.69 10.30 -2.15
N GLY A 240 9.62 9.05 -2.58
CA GLY A 240 8.71 8.63 -3.65
C GLY A 240 7.22 8.84 -3.35
N ASP A 241 6.86 9.10 -2.09
CA ASP A 241 5.49 9.33 -1.66
C ASP A 241 5.15 10.81 -1.48
N MET A 242 6.12 11.70 -1.65
CA MET A 242 5.96 13.12 -1.32
C MET A 242 4.75 13.74 -2.03
N GLU A 243 4.63 13.56 -3.33
CA GLU A 243 3.55 14.13 -4.13
C GLU A 243 2.19 13.50 -3.77
N MET A 244 2.16 12.19 -3.48
CA MET A 244 0.96 11.53 -2.98
C MET A 244 0.53 12.06 -1.60
N LEU A 245 1.46 12.22 -0.69
CA LEU A 245 1.20 12.81 0.63
C LEU A 245 0.68 14.25 0.53
N LEU A 246 1.19 15.04 -0.41
CA LEU A 246 0.75 16.41 -0.67
C LEU A 246 -0.67 16.49 -1.26
N GLU A 247 -1.19 15.44 -1.88
CA GLU A 247 -2.60 15.36 -2.30
C GLU A 247 -3.57 15.30 -1.11
N SER A 248 -3.10 14.91 0.09
CA SER A 248 -3.97 14.84 1.27
C SER A 248 -4.52 16.20 1.67
N THR A 249 -5.83 16.25 1.89
CA THR A 249 -6.54 17.44 2.40
C THR A 249 -6.57 17.51 3.93
N GLY A 250 -6.19 16.43 4.62
CA GLY A 250 -6.22 16.29 6.07
C GLY A 250 -4.89 15.79 6.63
N LEU A 251 -4.80 14.56 7.08
CA LEU A 251 -3.58 14.03 7.67
C LEU A 251 -2.63 13.39 6.64
N ARG A 252 -1.33 13.54 6.90
CA ARG A 252 -0.23 12.84 6.24
C ARG A 252 0.45 11.93 7.24
N ILE A 253 0.27 10.62 7.08
CA ILE A 253 0.91 9.62 7.95
C ILE A 253 2.26 9.27 7.36
N VAL A 254 3.33 9.68 8.04
CA VAL A 254 4.70 9.47 7.56
C VAL A 254 5.35 8.37 8.40
N VAL A 255 5.50 7.19 7.79
CA VAL A 255 5.95 5.98 8.47
C VAL A 255 7.46 5.85 8.33
N ASN A 256 8.18 5.66 9.43
CA ASN A 256 9.63 5.42 9.45
C ASN A 256 10.43 6.34 8.50
N PRO A 257 10.19 7.67 8.45
CA PRO A 257 10.90 8.53 7.50
C PRO A 257 12.42 8.51 7.75
N ASP A 258 13.19 8.53 6.64
CA ASP A 258 14.65 8.57 6.68
C ASP A 258 15.16 9.86 7.36
N PRO A 259 15.91 9.75 8.46
CA PRO A 259 16.49 10.91 9.14
C PRO A 259 17.87 11.30 8.64
N VAL A 260 18.46 10.54 7.71
CA VAL A 260 19.90 10.64 7.38
C VAL A 260 20.16 11.16 5.98
N ARG A 261 19.49 10.62 4.95
CA ARG A 261 19.78 10.94 3.55
C ARG A 261 19.03 12.18 3.09
N PRO A 262 19.76 13.23 2.63
CA PRO A 262 19.13 14.40 2.04
C PRO A 262 18.55 14.07 0.65
N GLU A 263 17.35 14.59 0.37
CA GLU A 263 16.65 14.42 -0.89
C GLU A 263 16.58 15.74 -1.65
N LYS A 264 17.08 15.75 -2.89
CA LYS A 264 17.09 16.96 -3.73
C LYS A 264 15.68 17.52 -3.95
N ALA A 265 14.70 16.64 -4.18
CA ALA A 265 13.31 17.04 -4.39
C ALA A 265 12.66 17.63 -3.14
N MET A 266 13.21 17.37 -1.96
CA MET A 266 12.78 17.94 -0.68
C MET A 266 13.64 19.15 -0.26
N GLY A 267 14.28 19.81 -1.22
CA GLY A 267 15.12 20.98 -0.95
C GLY A 267 16.39 20.67 -0.17
N GLY A 268 16.93 19.46 -0.29
CA GLY A 268 18.12 19.00 0.43
C GLY A 268 17.85 18.59 1.89
N LYS A 269 16.60 18.49 2.31
CA LYS A 269 16.22 17.95 3.61
C LYS A 269 16.12 16.42 3.53
N THR A 270 16.28 15.77 4.68
CA THR A 270 15.90 14.36 4.82
C THR A 270 14.38 14.23 4.81
N VAL A 271 13.85 13.04 4.57
CA VAL A 271 12.39 12.80 4.61
C VAL A 271 11.82 13.18 5.98
N ALA A 272 12.49 12.81 7.07
CA ALA A 272 12.09 13.18 8.42
C ALA A 272 12.04 14.70 8.63
N ALA A 273 13.12 15.41 8.27
CA ALA A 273 13.21 16.87 8.45
C ALA A 273 12.28 17.66 7.52
N PHE A 274 11.87 17.08 6.39
CA PHE A 274 10.91 17.70 5.49
C PHE A 274 9.51 17.76 6.11
N TRP A 275 9.08 16.67 6.75
CA TRP A 275 7.74 16.56 7.33
C TRP A 275 7.63 17.03 8.78
N GLU A 276 8.75 17.22 9.51
CA GLU A 276 8.77 17.55 10.93
C GLU A 276 7.93 18.79 11.30
N ASN A 277 7.95 19.81 10.44
CA ASN A 277 7.25 21.07 10.67
C ASN A 277 5.93 21.20 9.89
N ASP A 278 5.48 20.15 9.22
CA ASP A 278 4.18 20.15 8.55
C ASP A 278 3.06 19.89 9.60
N PRO A 279 2.14 20.85 9.82
CA PRO A 279 1.09 20.68 10.82
C PRO A 279 0.11 19.54 10.52
N GLN A 280 0.04 19.08 9.26
CA GLN A 280 -0.79 17.96 8.84
C GLN A 280 -0.04 16.62 8.90
N ALA A 281 1.29 16.63 9.04
CA ALA A 281 2.06 15.40 9.13
C ALA A 281 2.00 14.79 10.54
N VAL A 282 1.82 13.49 10.58
CA VAL A 282 1.91 12.64 11.76
C VAL A 282 3.00 11.62 11.49
N ILE A 283 4.16 11.84 12.11
CA ILE A 283 5.29 10.92 11.97
C ILE A 283 5.09 9.77 12.94
N VAL A 284 5.12 8.55 12.43
CA VAL A 284 4.98 7.32 13.22
C VAL A 284 6.18 6.40 13.03
N ARG A 285 6.42 5.56 14.01
CA ARG A 285 7.47 4.54 13.99
C ARG A 285 6.83 3.16 14.13
N CYS A 286 7.11 2.29 13.18
CA CYS A 286 6.74 0.90 13.19
C CYS A 286 8.01 0.06 13.20
N ASN A 287 7.96 -1.11 13.82
CA ASN A 287 9.13 -1.97 13.88
C ASN A 287 9.33 -2.69 12.54
N ASP A 288 10.41 -2.40 11.86
CA ASP A 288 10.79 -3.02 10.59
C ASP A 288 12.20 -3.61 10.71
N VAL A 289 12.27 -4.80 11.24
CA VAL A 289 13.51 -5.55 11.42
C VAL A 289 13.54 -6.78 10.51
N PRO A 290 14.73 -7.21 10.05
CA PRO A 290 14.85 -8.45 9.31
C PRO A 290 14.44 -9.64 10.20
N GLU A 291 13.70 -10.58 9.62
CA GLU A 291 13.45 -11.86 10.24
C GLU A 291 14.73 -12.69 10.22
N GLY A 292 15.25 -13.04 11.39
CA GLY A 292 16.57 -13.70 11.52
C GLY A 292 16.61 -15.16 11.04
N ASP A 293 15.46 -15.78 10.83
CA ASP A 293 15.29 -17.17 10.38
C ASP A 293 14.91 -17.31 8.90
N ILE A 294 14.89 -16.19 8.15
CA ILE A 294 14.55 -16.17 6.72
C ILE A 294 15.82 -16.31 5.87
N GLU A 295 15.82 -17.28 4.96
CA GLU A 295 16.83 -17.38 3.91
C GLU A 295 16.44 -16.53 2.71
N TRP A 296 17.21 -15.48 2.47
CA TRP A 296 17.00 -14.57 1.34
C TRP A 296 17.69 -15.09 0.08
N THR A 297 17.08 -14.87 -1.08
CA THR A 297 17.57 -15.38 -2.37
C THR A 297 18.90 -14.77 -2.75
N THR A 298 19.13 -13.51 -2.41
CA THR A 298 20.42 -12.83 -2.62
C THR A 298 20.77 -11.96 -1.42
N GLY A 299 22.05 -11.87 -1.09
CA GLY A 299 22.58 -10.90 -0.14
C GLY A 299 23.28 -9.71 -0.81
N ALA A 300 23.27 -9.66 -2.14
CA ALA A 300 24.02 -8.65 -2.90
C ALA A 300 23.35 -7.28 -2.86
N TYR A 301 22.02 -7.22 -2.74
CA TYR A 301 21.26 -5.98 -2.69
C TYR A 301 20.18 -6.04 -1.61
N GLY A 302 20.21 -5.06 -0.73
CA GLY A 302 19.17 -4.86 0.28
C GLY A 302 18.59 -3.46 0.20
N VAL A 303 17.32 -3.34 0.51
CA VAL A 303 16.78 -2.05 0.89
C VAL A 303 17.54 -1.63 2.12
N GLY A 304 18.41 -0.63 1.97
CA GLY A 304 18.90 -0.01 3.17
C GLY A 304 17.68 0.46 3.92
N SER A 305 17.33 -0.21 5.04
CA SER A 305 16.43 0.44 5.95
C SER A 305 16.98 1.82 6.16
N ASN A 306 16.12 2.80 6.14
CA ASN A 306 16.50 4.19 6.32
C ASN A 306 17.20 4.43 7.66
N MET A 307 17.44 3.41 8.46
CA MET A 307 17.97 3.53 9.81
C MET A 307 19.18 2.65 10.12
N GLU A 308 19.44 1.55 9.41
CA GLU A 308 20.40 0.56 9.89
C GLU A 308 21.46 0.10 8.88
N HIS A 309 21.31 0.41 7.61
CA HIS A 309 22.32 0.06 6.60
C HIS A 309 22.75 1.28 5.80
N PRO A 310 23.70 2.09 6.31
CA PRO A 310 24.41 3.00 5.44
C PRO A 310 25.07 2.14 4.36
N LYS A 311 24.78 2.43 3.09
CA LYS A 311 25.54 1.85 1.98
C LYS A 311 26.98 2.23 2.20
N ASN A 312 27.87 1.22 2.42
CA ASN A 312 29.31 1.41 2.42
C ASN A 312 29.79 1.94 1.07
#